data_8406d772c54fd579b2a13f4cafc1abeb
#
_entry.id   8406d772c54fd579b2a13f4cafc1abeb
#
_cell.length_a   1.000
_cell.length_b   1.000
_cell.length_c   1.000
_cell.angle_alpha   90.00
_cell.angle_beta   90.00
_cell.angle_gamma   90.00
#
_symmetry.space_group_name_H-M   'P 1'
#
loop_
_entity.id
_entity.type
_entity.pdbx_description
1 polymer ?
#
loop_
_entity_poly.entity_id
_entity_poly.type
_entity_poly.pdbx_seq_one_letter_code
_entity_poly.pdbx_strand_id
1 'polypeptide(L)'
;VNLQCADLFHFFQKIIMTNFTKVVLFTDTDGKARFKEETLPMEAGNPQSQLSEIFAAEGYQLRYSPVGFRSQFHTTGKPQWVFILSGQMEIGLQDGSSRVFNAGEHFYSADTLPEGATFDPNVHGHWSRQVGDVPLRTLFLKD
;
A
#
# COMPACT_ATOMS: atom_id res chain seq x y z
N VAL A 1 40.26 25.39 2.88
CA VAL A 1 39.24 25.62 3.94
C VAL A 1 37.82 25.32 3.44
N ASN A 2 37.55 25.32 2.13
CA ASN A 2 36.21 25.13 1.57
C ASN A 2 35.81 23.67 1.29
N LEU A 3 36.75 22.72 1.29
CA LEU A 3 36.50 21.32 1.03
C LEU A 3 35.71 20.64 2.17
N GLN A 4 35.97 21.00 3.43
CA GLN A 4 35.28 20.45 4.58
C GLN A 4 33.79 20.80 4.67
N CYS A 5 33.39 21.98 4.22
CA CYS A 5 31.98 22.38 4.21
C CYS A 5 31.17 21.65 3.12
N ALA A 6 31.77 21.40 1.96
CA ALA A 6 31.11 20.68 0.88
C ALA A 6 30.90 19.19 1.21
N ASP A 7 31.89 18.57 1.86
CA ASP A 7 31.79 17.18 2.30
C ASP A 7 30.76 16.99 3.43
N LEU A 8 30.69 17.95 4.36
CA LEU A 8 29.70 17.94 5.44
C LEU A 8 28.28 18.13 4.90
N PHE A 9 28.10 19.02 3.92
CA PHE A 9 26.82 19.26 3.28
C PHE A 9 26.34 18.02 2.49
N HIS A 10 27.24 17.33 1.80
CA HIS A 10 26.96 16.08 1.09
C HIS A 10 26.60 14.94 2.06
N PHE A 11 27.28 14.86 3.20
CA PHE A 11 26.97 13.91 4.27
C PHE A 11 25.60 14.16 4.89
N PHE A 12 25.24 15.42 5.17
CA PHE A 12 23.91 15.81 5.67
C PHE A 12 22.82 15.53 4.64
N GLN A 13 23.03 15.74 3.37
CA GLN A 13 22.06 15.40 2.31
C GLN A 13 21.82 13.88 2.23
N LYS A 14 22.85 13.06 2.44
CA LYS A 14 22.70 11.59 2.49
C LYS A 14 21.88 11.12 3.70
N ILE A 15 22.00 11.79 4.85
CA ILE A 15 21.24 11.48 6.07
C ILE A 15 19.77 11.93 5.96
N ILE A 16 19.48 12.96 5.14
CA ILE A 16 18.14 13.53 4.97
C ILE A 16 17.40 12.89 3.77
N MET A 17 17.94 11.83 3.13
CA MET A 17 17.22 11.13 2.07
C MET A 17 15.93 10.57 2.62
N THR A 18 14.82 10.95 1.98
CA THR A 18 13.48 10.56 2.35
C THR A 18 13.29 9.06 2.11
N ASN A 19 12.70 8.38 3.06
CA ASN A 19 12.24 7.03 2.87
C ASN A 19 10.78 7.04 2.40
N PHE A 20 10.40 6.01 1.68
CA PHE A 20 9.02 5.78 1.32
C PHE A 20 8.38 4.85 2.35
N THR A 21 7.27 5.26 2.92
CA THR A 21 6.50 4.42 3.86
C THR A 21 5.51 3.59 3.08
N LYS A 22 5.75 2.29 3.02
CA LYS A 22 4.87 1.31 2.39
C LYS A 22 3.84 0.83 3.42
N VAL A 23 2.58 1.09 3.17
CA VAL A 23 1.48 0.57 3.98
C VAL A 23 1.13 -0.83 3.49
N VAL A 24 1.13 -1.80 4.38
CA VAL A 24 0.90 -3.21 4.03
C VAL A 24 -0.34 -3.74 4.76
N LEU A 25 -1.27 -4.27 3.99
CA LEU A 25 -2.35 -5.09 4.49
C LEU A 25 -1.89 -6.55 4.42
N PHE A 26 -1.73 -7.21 5.56
CA PHE A 26 -1.17 -8.55 5.63
C PHE A 26 -2.05 -9.48 6.45
N THR A 27 -1.82 -10.79 6.31
CA THR A 27 -2.47 -11.81 7.13
C THR A 27 -1.56 -12.14 8.31
N ASP A 28 -2.05 -11.91 9.52
CA ASP A 28 -1.30 -12.20 10.73
C ASP A 28 -1.37 -13.70 11.09
N THR A 29 -0.63 -14.09 12.11
CA THR A 29 -0.48 -15.49 12.54
C THR A 29 -1.79 -16.15 12.97
N ASP A 30 -2.77 -15.35 13.39
CA ASP A 30 -4.13 -15.84 13.73
C ASP A 30 -5.07 -15.91 12.52
N GLY A 31 -4.58 -15.66 11.30
CA GLY A 31 -5.36 -15.68 10.06
C GLY A 31 -6.12 -14.40 9.76
N LYS A 32 -6.03 -13.40 10.63
CA LYS A 32 -6.74 -12.12 10.46
C LYS A 32 -5.90 -11.09 9.75
N ALA A 33 -6.56 -10.28 8.93
CA ALA A 33 -5.94 -9.16 8.24
C ALA A 33 -5.61 -8.02 9.22
N ARG A 34 -4.44 -7.42 9.06
CA ARG A 34 -3.97 -6.26 9.80
C ARG A 34 -3.14 -5.35 8.92
N PHE A 35 -3.02 -4.09 9.32
CA PHE A 35 -2.11 -3.14 8.70
C PHE A 35 -0.78 -3.07 9.45
N LYS A 36 0.28 -2.90 8.69
CA LYS A 36 1.62 -2.52 9.17
C LYS A 36 2.25 -1.53 8.21
N GLU A 37 3.32 -0.90 8.65
CA GLU A 37 4.12 -0.01 7.82
C GLU A 37 5.53 -0.56 7.67
N GLU A 38 6.06 -0.50 6.45
CA GLU A 38 7.42 -0.86 6.11
C GLU A 38 8.12 0.33 5.49
N THR A 39 9.38 0.53 5.81
CA THR A 39 10.19 1.58 5.24
C THR A 39 10.92 1.07 4.00
N LEU A 40 10.71 1.71 2.85
CA LEU A 40 11.47 1.44 1.64
C LEU A 40 12.56 2.50 1.49
N PRO A 41 13.83 2.09 1.33
CA PRO A 41 14.91 3.03 1.06
C PRO A 41 14.73 3.71 -0.30
N MET A 42 15.00 5.01 -0.34
CA MET A 42 14.98 5.82 -1.57
C MET A 42 16.42 6.24 -1.90
N GLU A 43 17.27 5.26 -2.16
CA GLU A 43 18.73 5.45 -2.25
C GLU A 43 19.25 5.59 -3.68
N ALA A 44 18.41 5.34 -4.68
CA ALA A 44 18.75 5.56 -6.07
C ALA A 44 18.45 7.02 -6.51
N GLY A 45 19.00 7.42 -7.64
CA GLY A 45 18.82 8.77 -8.16
C GLY A 45 19.74 9.78 -7.50
N ASN A 46 19.20 10.96 -7.22
CA ASN A 46 19.93 12.08 -6.61
C ASN A 46 19.01 12.83 -5.62
N PRO A 47 19.52 13.81 -4.84
CA PRO A 47 18.71 14.48 -3.83
C PRO A 47 17.43 15.17 -4.33
N GLN A 48 17.38 15.54 -5.61
CA GLN A 48 16.20 16.17 -6.22
C GLN A 48 15.26 15.16 -6.88
N SER A 49 15.71 13.92 -7.08
CA SER A 49 14.94 12.83 -7.67
C SER A 49 15.34 11.53 -7.01
N GLN A 50 14.83 11.33 -5.81
CA GLN A 50 15.12 10.15 -5.00
C GLN A 50 14.23 9.00 -5.46
N LEU A 51 14.84 7.85 -5.70
CA LEU A 51 14.19 6.69 -6.26
C LEU A 51 14.40 5.47 -5.35
N SER A 52 13.38 4.63 -5.28
CA SER A 52 13.57 3.26 -4.80
C SER A 52 14.34 2.44 -5.82
N GLU A 53 14.71 1.23 -5.47
CA GLU A 53 15.07 0.23 -6.48
C GLU A 53 13.88 -0.04 -7.42
N ILE A 54 14.13 -0.65 -8.56
CA ILE A 54 13.09 -1.07 -9.49
C ILE A 54 12.53 -2.40 -8.99
N PHE A 55 11.23 -2.42 -8.68
CA PHE A 55 10.53 -3.65 -8.31
C PHE A 55 9.90 -4.27 -9.55
N ALA A 56 10.05 -5.58 -9.70
CA ALA A 56 9.38 -6.32 -10.75
C ALA A 56 7.88 -6.39 -10.49
N ALA A 57 7.09 -6.41 -11.56
CA ALA A 57 5.64 -6.61 -11.49
C ALA A 57 5.22 -7.49 -12.66
N GLU A 58 4.21 -8.35 -12.47
CA GLU A 58 3.64 -9.15 -13.56
C GLU A 58 2.77 -8.34 -14.50
N GLY A 59 2.13 -7.30 -13.99
CA GLY A 59 1.24 -6.49 -14.78
C GLY A 59 0.40 -5.55 -13.95
N TYR A 60 -0.46 -4.80 -14.60
CA TYR A 60 -1.34 -3.87 -13.92
C TYR A 60 -2.77 -3.95 -14.46
N GLN A 61 -3.71 -3.53 -13.62
CA GLN A 61 -5.12 -3.38 -13.98
C GLN A 61 -5.64 -2.04 -13.47
N LEU A 62 -6.50 -1.43 -14.26
CA LEU A 62 -7.27 -0.28 -13.85
C LEU A 62 -8.67 -0.75 -13.43
N ARG A 63 -9.16 -0.22 -12.31
CA ARG A 63 -10.48 -0.56 -11.79
C ARG A 63 -11.30 0.70 -11.58
N TYR A 64 -12.55 0.63 -11.99
CA TYR A 64 -13.59 1.61 -11.67
C TYR A 64 -14.57 0.99 -10.67
N SER A 65 -14.85 1.71 -9.58
CA SER A 65 -15.87 1.33 -8.61
C SER A 65 -16.85 2.51 -8.44
N PRO A 66 -18.13 2.31 -8.75
CA PRO A 66 -19.11 3.41 -8.69
C PRO A 66 -19.36 3.84 -7.24
N VAL A 67 -19.96 5.01 -7.09
CA VAL A 67 -20.45 5.48 -5.80
C VAL A 67 -21.40 4.42 -5.21
N GLY A 68 -21.20 4.09 -3.93
CA GLY A 68 -21.95 3.06 -3.23
C GLY A 68 -21.36 1.66 -3.31
N PHE A 69 -20.25 1.47 -4.05
CA PHE A 69 -19.57 0.17 -4.09
C PHE A 69 -19.16 -0.29 -2.70
N ARG A 70 -19.46 -1.55 -2.39
CA ARG A 70 -19.04 -2.24 -1.17
C ARG A 70 -18.85 -3.73 -1.44
N SER A 71 -17.74 -4.29 -0.94
CA SER A 71 -17.49 -5.72 -1.01
C SER A 71 -17.90 -6.45 0.26
N GLN A 72 -18.04 -7.76 0.17
CA GLN A 72 -18.03 -8.66 1.32
C GLN A 72 -16.58 -8.86 1.79
N PHE A 73 -16.40 -9.50 2.95
CA PHE A 73 -15.08 -9.98 3.36
C PHE A 73 -14.51 -10.92 2.31
N HIS A 74 -13.27 -10.66 1.91
CA HIS A 74 -12.54 -11.44 0.91
C HIS A 74 -11.04 -11.34 1.17
N THR A 75 -10.29 -12.27 0.64
CA THR A 75 -8.82 -12.23 0.64
C THR A 75 -8.30 -11.73 -0.69
N THR A 76 -7.06 -11.30 -0.70
CA THR A 76 -6.33 -10.97 -1.91
C THR A 76 -5.85 -12.28 -2.56
N GLY A 77 -6.13 -12.46 -3.84
CA GLY A 77 -5.71 -13.68 -4.54
C GLY A 77 -4.20 -13.75 -4.73
N LYS A 78 -3.62 -12.68 -5.25
CA LYS A 78 -2.18 -12.51 -5.43
C LYS A 78 -1.77 -11.16 -4.88
N PRO A 79 -0.65 -11.07 -4.13
CA PRO A 79 -0.20 -9.79 -3.58
C PRO A 79 -0.07 -8.72 -4.66
N GLN A 80 -0.50 -7.52 -4.33
CA GLN A 80 -0.54 -6.41 -5.29
C GLN A 80 -0.49 -5.05 -4.59
N TRP A 81 0.12 -4.09 -5.25
CA TRP A 81 -0.02 -2.69 -4.88
C TRP A 81 -1.39 -2.17 -5.34
N VAL A 82 -1.99 -1.34 -4.51
CA VAL A 82 -3.23 -0.62 -4.81
C VAL A 82 -2.95 0.87 -4.68
N PHE A 83 -3.02 1.59 -5.79
CA PHE A 83 -2.89 3.05 -5.81
C PHE A 83 -4.25 3.69 -6.06
N ILE A 84 -4.60 4.67 -5.24
CA ILE A 84 -5.85 5.41 -5.39
C ILE A 84 -5.62 6.56 -6.37
N LEU A 85 -6.27 6.52 -7.51
CA LEU A 85 -6.15 7.55 -8.55
C LEU A 85 -7.19 8.66 -8.37
N SER A 86 -8.41 8.32 -7.98
CA SER A 86 -9.47 9.26 -7.68
C SER A 86 -10.48 8.67 -6.71
N GLY A 87 -11.18 9.52 -5.96
CA GLY A 87 -12.11 9.08 -4.93
C GLY A 87 -11.39 8.63 -3.65
N GLN A 88 -12.10 7.88 -2.84
CA GLN A 88 -11.62 7.38 -1.55
C GLN A 88 -12.02 5.92 -1.39
N MET A 89 -11.11 5.13 -0.82
CA MET A 89 -11.33 3.70 -0.54
C MET A 89 -11.16 3.42 0.94
N GLU A 90 -12.15 2.78 1.55
CA GLU A 90 -12.05 2.30 2.92
C GLU A 90 -11.82 0.79 2.93
N ILE A 91 -10.88 0.34 3.74
CA ILE A 91 -10.60 -1.08 3.99
C ILE A 91 -10.95 -1.36 5.45
N GLY A 92 -11.85 -2.31 5.66
CA GLY A 92 -12.29 -2.71 6.99
C GLY A 92 -11.76 -4.07 7.40
N LEU A 93 -11.47 -4.20 8.68
CA LEU A 93 -10.89 -5.39 9.30
C LEU A 93 -11.89 -6.11 10.20
N GLN A 94 -11.56 -7.34 10.59
CA GLN A 94 -12.41 -8.18 11.44
C GLN A 94 -12.63 -7.61 12.84
N ASP A 95 -11.70 -6.82 13.36
CA ASP A 95 -11.82 -6.17 14.67
C ASP A 95 -12.74 -4.95 14.70
N GLY A 96 -13.35 -4.61 13.56
CA GLY A 96 -14.21 -3.45 13.39
C GLY A 96 -13.48 -2.15 13.06
N SER A 97 -12.15 -2.16 13.06
CA SER A 97 -11.36 -1.00 12.61
C SER A 97 -11.35 -0.89 11.10
N SER A 98 -11.05 0.30 10.62
CA SER A 98 -10.92 0.56 9.19
C SER A 98 -9.90 1.65 8.90
N ARG A 99 -9.45 1.71 7.67
CA ARG A 99 -8.55 2.76 7.18
C ARG A 99 -9.05 3.29 5.84
N VAL A 100 -9.08 4.61 5.69
CA VAL A 100 -9.46 5.29 4.45
C VAL A 100 -8.21 5.74 3.72
N PHE A 101 -8.16 5.43 2.44
CA PHE A 101 -7.10 5.84 1.53
C PHE A 101 -7.65 6.86 0.54
N ASN A 102 -7.01 8.02 0.48
CA ASN A 102 -7.36 9.14 -0.39
C ASN A 102 -6.64 9.03 -1.73
N ALA A 103 -7.09 9.81 -2.72
CA ALA A 103 -6.39 9.94 -4.00
C ALA A 103 -4.92 10.32 -3.78
N GLY A 104 -4.00 9.63 -4.45
CA GLY A 104 -2.56 9.77 -4.27
C GLY A 104 -1.97 8.86 -3.19
N GLU A 105 -2.77 8.21 -2.37
CA GLU A 105 -2.32 7.24 -1.36
C GLU A 105 -2.35 5.80 -1.91
N HIS A 106 -1.74 4.89 -1.17
CA HIS A 106 -1.61 3.49 -1.58
C HIS A 106 -1.67 2.55 -0.39
N PHE A 107 -1.86 1.27 -0.68
CA PHE A 107 -1.48 0.17 0.20
C PHE A 107 -1.04 -1.03 -0.65
N TYR A 108 -0.23 -1.88 -0.05
CA TYR A 108 0.16 -3.17 -0.62
C TYR A 108 -0.70 -4.25 0.02
N SER A 109 -1.52 -4.90 -0.80
CA SER A 109 -2.44 -5.94 -0.34
C SER A 109 -1.79 -7.30 -0.42
N ALA A 110 -1.45 -7.84 0.74
CA ALA A 110 -0.86 -9.16 0.92
C ALA A 110 -1.69 -10.02 1.89
N ASP A 111 -2.95 -9.67 2.10
CA ASP A 111 -3.87 -10.44 2.93
C ASP A 111 -4.41 -11.62 2.12
N THR A 112 -3.66 -12.71 2.13
CA THR A 112 -3.96 -13.94 1.39
C THR A 112 -4.48 -15.01 2.32
N LEU A 113 -5.23 -15.98 1.77
CA LEU A 113 -5.69 -17.11 2.55
C LEU A 113 -4.49 -17.97 3.00
N PRO A 114 -4.36 -18.28 4.30
CA PRO A 114 -3.30 -19.16 4.77
C PRO A 114 -3.33 -20.53 4.06
N GLU A 115 -2.14 -21.08 3.83
CA GLU A 115 -2.02 -22.39 3.18
C GLU A 115 -2.81 -23.47 3.93
N GLY A 116 -3.59 -24.24 3.19
CA GLY A 116 -4.44 -25.30 3.75
C GLY A 116 -5.71 -24.82 4.45
N ALA A 117 -5.92 -23.51 4.57
CA ALA A 117 -7.13 -22.97 5.20
C ALA A 117 -8.32 -22.95 4.23
N THR A 118 -9.51 -23.16 4.78
CA THR A 118 -10.77 -22.87 4.10
C THR A 118 -11.20 -21.46 4.49
N PHE A 119 -11.63 -20.67 3.51
CA PHE A 119 -12.04 -19.30 3.77
C PHE A 119 -13.22 -19.23 4.76
N ASP A 120 -13.02 -18.49 5.84
CA ASP A 120 -14.03 -18.21 6.85
C ASP A 120 -14.22 -16.67 6.93
N PRO A 121 -15.39 -16.15 6.53
CA PRO A 121 -15.64 -14.70 6.53
C PRO A 121 -15.68 -14.07 7.94
N ASN A 122 -15.68 -14.87 8.99
CA ASN A 122 -15.60 -14.40 10.38
C ASN A 122 -14.15 -14.30 10.90
N VAL A 123 -13.19 -14.80 10.14
CA VAL A 123 -11.76 -14.83 10.49
C VAL A 123 -10.92 -14.16 9.43
N HIS A 124 -11.08 -14.58 8.17
CA HIS A 124 -10.21 -14.22 7.08
C HIS A 124 -10.69 -12.99 6.32
N GLY A 125 -9.72 -12.28 5.74
CA GLY A 125 -10.00 -11.24 4.76
C GLY A 125 -10.32 -9.89 5.36
N HIS A 126 -10.66 -9.03 4.45
CA HIS A 126 -11.03 -7.64 4.67
C HIS A 126 -12.18 -7.29 3.73
N TRP A 127 -12.88 -6.20 4.03
CA TRP A 127 -13.85 -5.64 3.09
C TRP A 127 -13.35 -4.29 2.57
N SER A 128 -13.87 -3.89 1.42
CA SER A 128 -13.57 -2.60 0.81
C SER A 128 -14.84 -1.89 0.40
N ARG A 129 -14.83 -0.56 0.46
CA ARG A 129 -15.91 0.26 -0.08
C ARG A 129 -15.40 1.57 -0.67
N GLN A 130 -16.16 2.09 -1.59
CA GLN A 130 -16.04 3.46 -2.06
C GLN A 130 -16.64 4.40 -1.00
N VAL A 131 -15.96 5.53 -0.73
CA VAL A 131 -16.38 6.54 0.25
C VAL A 131 -16.61 7.87 -0.49
N GLY A 132 -17.60 8.62 -0.04
CA GLY A 132 -17.89 9.94 -0.58
C GLY A 132 -18.72 9.91 -1.86
N ASP A 133 -18.72 11.02 -2.59
CA ASP A 133 -19.56 11.24 -3.78
C ASP A 133 -18.79 11.20 -5.10
N VAL A 134 -17.49 10.88 -5.05
CA VAL A 134 -16.65 10.72 -6.22
C VAL A 134 -16.40 9.23 -6.48
N PRO A 135 -16.63 8.72 -7.70
CA PRO A 135 -16.31 7.34 -8.02
C PRO A 135 -14.85 7.00 -7.74
N LEU A 136 -14.62 5.78 -7.29
CA LEU A 136 -13.28 5.27 -6.97
C LEU A 136 -12.61 4.71 -8.23
N ARG A 137 -11.42 5.22 -8.53
CA ARG A 137 -10.54 4.66 -9.56
C ARG A 137 -9.23 4.24 -8.93
N THR A 138 -8.80 3.04 -9.22
CA THR A 138 -7.60 2.44 -8.65
C THR A 138 -6.72 1.81 -9.71
N LEU A 139 -5.42 1.77 -9.43
CA LEU A 139 -4.43 1.03 -10.20
C LEU A 139 -3.92 -0.12 -9.33
N PHE A 140 -4.02 -1.33 -9.84
CA PHE A 140 -3.42 -2.52 -9.24
C PHE A 140 -2.13 -2.86 -9.98
N LEU A 141 -1.02 -2.95 -9.23
CA LEU A 141 0.24 -3.53 -9.72
C LEU A 141 0.44 -4.89 -9.06
N LYS A 142 0.39 -5.94 -9.86
CA LYS A 142 0.46 -7.33 -9.38
C LYS A 142 1.92 -7.81 -9.33
N ASP A 143 2.28 -8.43 -8.23
CA ASP A 143 3.57 -9.07 -8.08
C ASP A 143 3.71 -10.31 -8.94
#